data_786b0f132b0c335b1aed335d34a9d9a6
#
_entry.id   786b0f132b0c335b1aed335d34a9d9a6
#
_cell.length_a   1.000
_cell.length_b   1.000
_cell.length_c   1.000
_cell.angle_alpha   90.00
_cell.angle_beta   90.00
_cell.angle_gamma   90.00
#
_symmetry.space_group_name_H-M   'P 1'
#
loop_
_entity.id
_entity.type
_entity.pdbx_description
1 polymer ?
#
loop_
_entity_poly.entity_id
_entity_poly.type
_entity_poly.pdbx_seq_one_letter_code
_entity_poly.pdbx_strand_id
1 'polypeptide(L)'
;MVKTVVESKTKTAVLGFDHPFCVIGERINPTGRKKLAAELEAGDFSTVERDALAQVAAGADILDINAGVVYNSNPNPNETEPPLMKKMIELVQGLTDVPLCIDSSVPEALETGLETAEGRPLLNSVTGEEERLEFVLPLVAKYNVPVVAISNDDTGISEDPDVRFAVAKK
;
A
#
# COMPACT_ATOMS: atom_id res chain seq x y z
N MET A 1 19.60 -14.93 7.50
CA MET A 1 19.50 -13.65 6.76
C MET A 1 18.24 -12.92 7.21
N VAL A 2 18.20 -11.59 7.11
CA VAL A 2 16.99 -10.81 7.39
C VAL A 2 15.99 -11.06 6.27
N LYS A 3 14.73 -11.31 6.62
CA LYS A 3 13.63 -11.49 5.66
C LYS A 3 12.41 -10.69 6.11
N THR A 4 11.62 -10.22 5.17
CA THR A 4 10.34 -9.56 5.39
C THR A 4 9.23 -10.55 5.07
N VAL A 5 8.28 -10.71 5.99
CA VAL A 5 7.15 -11.63 5.85
C VAL A 5 5.87 -10.82 5.78
N VAL A 6 5.08 -11.04 4.73
CA VAL A 6 3.77 -10.43 4.48
C VAL A 6 2.74 -11.55 4.40
N GLU A 7 1.62 -11.42 5.10
CA GLU A 7 0.66 -12.52 5.26
C GLU A 7 -0.76 -12.04 4.96
N SER A 8 -1.51 -12.86 4.27
CA SER A 8 -2.96 -12.84 4.27
C SER A 8 -3.49 -13.80 5.32
N LYS A 9 -4.78 -14.09 5.30
CA LYS A 9 -5.40 -15.12 6.15
C LYS A 9 -4.87 -16.54 5.87
N THR A 10 -4.46 -16.83 4.63
CA THR A 10 -4.16 -18.19 4.17
C THR A 10 -2.80 -18.31 3.48
N LYS A 11 -2.21 -17.22 3.00
CA LYS A 11 -0.94 -17.22 2.25
C LYS A 11 0.12 -16.35 2.91
N THR A 12 1.36 -16.70 2.65
CA THR A 12 2.55 -15.97 3.09
C THR A 12 3.42 -15.66 1.89
N ALA A 13 3.81 -14.39 1.73
CA ALA A 13 4.85 -13.93 0.82
C ALA A 13 6.11 -13.56 1.62
N VAL A 14 7.28 -13.95 1.13
CA VAL A 14 8.56 -13.70 1.81
C VAL A 14 9.51 -12.96 0.88
N LEU A 15 9.93 -11.76 1.30
CA LEU A 15 10.95 -10.99 0.62
C LEU A 15 12.30 -11.23 1.34
N GLY A 16 13.27 -11.77 0.60
CA GLY A 16 14.59 -12.08 1.15
C GLY A 16 15.53 -12.60 0.07
N PHE A 17 16.84 -12.43 0.25
CA PHE A 17 17.85 -12.79 -0.75
C PHE A 17 17.97 -14.29 -1.00
N ASP A 18 17.50 -15.11 -0.09
CA ASP A 18 17.49 -16.58 -0.14
C ASP A 18 16.11 -17.16 -0.50
N HIS A 19 15.18 -16.30 -0.92
CA HIS A 19 13.84 -16.64 -1.37
C HIS A 19 13.65 -16.32 -2.86
N PRO A 20 12.64 -16.91 -3.54
CA PRO A 20 12.24 -16.51 -4.88
C PRO A 20 11.92 -15.01 -4.96
N PHE A 21 12.06 -14.44 -6.16
CA PHE A 21 11.68 -13.04 -6.39
C PHE A 21 10.17 -12.84 -6.11
N CYS A 22 9.85 -11.88 -5.25
CA CYS A 22 8.48 -11.56 -4.86
C CYS A 22 7.96 -10.41 -5.73
N VAL A 23 6.83 -10.62 -6.40
CA VAL A 23 6.20 -9.63 -7.28
C VAL A 23 5.04 -8.96 -6.54
N ILE A 24 5.09 -7.63 -6.44
CA ILE A 24 3.99 -6.80 -5.95
C ILE A 24 3.26 -6.23 -7.16
N GLY A 25 1.99 -6.58 -7.31
CA GLY A 25 1.12 -6.07 -8.38
C GLY A 25 0.51 -4.74 -8.01
N GLU A 26 0.77 -3.67 -8.79
CA GLU A 26 0.45 -2.26 -8.48
C GLU A 26 -0.61 -1.67 -9.42
N ARG A 27 -1.45 -2.48 -10.06
CA ARG A 27 -2.48 -1.98 -11.00
C ARG A 27 -3.71 -1.37 -10.32
N ILE A 28 -3.96 -1.68 -9.04
CA ILE A 28 -5.08 -1.12 -8.26
C ILE A 28 -4.64 0.22 -7.66
N ASN A 29 -4.29 1.15 -8.54
CA ASN A 29 -3.86 2.50 -8.20
C ASN A 29 -4.49 3.49 -9.19
N PRO A 30 -5.36 4.41 -8.74
CA PRO A 30 -6.03 5.40 -9.61
C PRO A 30 -5.10 6.53 -10.06
N THR A 31 -3.93 6.70 -9.46
CA THR A 31 -2.97 7.75 -9.82
C THR A 31 -2.56 7.63 -11.30
N GLY A 32 -2.81 8.69 -12.07
CA GLY A 32 -2.58 8.70 -13.52
C GLY A 32 -3.57 7.87 -14.35
N ARG A 33 -4.49 7.13 -13.72
CA ARG A 33 -5.50 6.27 -14.37
C ARG A 33 -6.88 6.91 -14.31
N LYS A 34 -7.11 7.95 -15.12
CA LYS A 34 -8.36 8.74 -15.12
C LYS A 34 -9.65 7.90 -15.23
N LYS A 35 -9.62 6.80 -16.00
CA LYS A 35 -10.77 5.90 -16.13
C LYS A 35 -11.07 5.21 -14.81
N LEU A 36 -10.05 4.62 -14.14
CA LEU A 36 -10.23 3.97 -12.85
C LEU A 36 -10.70 4.95 -11.78
N ALA A 37 -10.12 6.16 -11.73
CA ALA A 37 -10.55 7.20 -10.80
C ALA A 37 -12.04 7.56 -10.98
N ALA A 38 -12.52 7.73 -12.23
CA ALA A 38 -13.92 8.02 -12.51
C ALA A 38 -14.85 6.84 -12.16
N GLU A 39 -14.44 5.60 -12.39
CA GLU A 39 -15.19 4.40 -12.01
C GLU A 39 -15.33 4.33 -10.48
N LEU A 40 -14.24 4.55 -9.74
CA LEU A 40 -14.26 4.55 -8.26
C LEU A 40 -15.14 5.67 -7.70
N GLU A 41 -15.09 6.88 -8.27
CA GLU A 41 -15.99 8.00 -7.91
C GLU A 41 -17.46 7.65 -8.15
N ALA A 42 -17.76 6.91 -9.22
CA ALA A 42 -19.09 6.41 -9.53
C ALA A 42 -19.52 5.19 -8.70
N GLY A 43 -18.61 4.62 -7.88
CA GLY A 43 -18.87 3.39 -7.11
C GLY A 43 -18.81 2.12 -7.97
N ASP A 44 -18.19 2.17 -9.14
CA ASP A 44 -17.94 1.01 -10.01
C ASP A 44 -16.56 0.43 -9.71
N PHE A 45 -16.52 -0.81 -9.24
CA PHE A 45 -15.31 -1.54 -8.87
C PHE A 45 -14.92 -2.61 -9.89
N SER A 46 -15.59 -2.68 -11.04
CA SER A 46 -15.36 -3.73 -12.05
C SER A 46 -13.90 -3.78 -12.57
N THR A 47 -13.25 -2.62 -12.68
CA THR A 47 -11.82 -2.54 -13.03
C THR A 47 -10.92 -3.03 -11.89
N VAL A 48 -11.25 -2.76 -10.63
CA VAL A 48 -10.50 -3.27 -9.47
C VAL A 48 -10.56 -4.79 -9.44
N GLU A 49 -11.75 -5.38 -9.58
CA GLU A 49 -11.96 -6.83 -9.60
C GLU A 49 -11.15 -7.50 -10.72
N ARG A 50 -11.30 -6.97 -11.95
CA ARG A 50 -10.55 -7.48 -13.11
C ARG A 50 -9.04 -7.40 -12.92
N ASP A 51 -8.54 -6.24 -12.46
CA ASP A 51 -7.10 -6.00 -12.31
C ASP A 51 -6.53 -6.83 -11.16
N ALA A 52 -7.26 -7.06 -10.06
CA ALA A 52 -6.87 -7.95 -8.98
C ALA A 52 -6.67 -9.38 -9.49
N LEU A 53 -7.68 -9.95 -10.13
CA LEU A 53 -7.63 -11.32 -10.66
C LEU A 53 -6.56 -11.47 -11.75
N ALA A 54 -6.42 -10.49 -12.64
CA ALA A 54 -5.43 -10.53 -13.70
C ALA A 54 -3.99 -10.50 -13.17
N GLN A 55 -3.71 -9.70 -12.15
CA GLN A 55 -2.38 -9.65 -11.53
C GLN A 55 -2.02 -10.95 -10.81
N VAL A 56 -2.96 -11.54 -10.07
CA VAL A 56 -2.75 -12.84 -9.42
C VAL A 56 -2.52 -13.94 -10.46
N ALA A 57 -3.32 -13.96 -11.54
CA ALA A 57 -3.13 -14.90 -12.64
C ALA A 57 -1.78 -14.73 -13.37
N ALA A 58 -1.23 -13.51 -13.37
CA ALA A 58 0.09 -13.21 -13.91
C ALA A 58 1.25 -13.52 -12.95
N GLY A 59 0.96 -13.96 -11.72
CA GLY A 59 1.96 -14.39 -10.74
C GLY A 59 2.35 -13.32 -9.71
N ALA A 60 1.47 -12.34 -9.45
CA ALA A 60 1.69 -11.42 -8.33
C ALA A 60 1.55 -12.17 -7.00
N ASP A 61 2.55 -11.99 -6.11
CA ASP A 61 2.58 -12.59 -4.77
C ASP A 61 1.88 -11.70 -3.74
N ILE A 62 1.83 -10.40 -4.00
CA ILE A 62 1.21 -9.36 -3.16
C ILE A 62 0.45 -8.42 -4.09
N LEU A 63 -0.70 -7.90 -3.66
CA LEU A 63 -1.40 -6.83 -4.37
C LEU A 63 -1.32 -5.52 -3.59
N ASP A 64 -0.85 -4.47 -4.26
CA ASP A 64 -0.85 -3.10 -3.76
C ASP A 64 -2.21 -2.46 -3.99
N ILE A 65 -2.78 -1.87 -2.94
CA ILE A 65 -4.08 -1.20 -2.94
C ILE A 65 -3.88 0.27 -2.61
N ASN A 66 -4.16 1.11 -3.59
CA ASN A 66 -4.16 2.56 -3.44
C ASN A 66 -5.56 3.12 -3.75
N ALA A 67 -6.11 3.90 -2.83
CA ALA A 67 -7.44 4.50 -2.92
C ALA A 67 -7.41 6.02 -3.14
N GLY A 68 -6.27 6.58 -3.55
CA GLY A 68 -6.03 8.02 -3.71
C GLY A 68 -6.77 8.65 -4.88
N VAL A 69 -8.08 8.76 -4.77
CA VAL A 69 -8.96 9.44 -5.75
C VAL A 69 -9.32 10.82 -5.22
N VAL A 70 -9.06 11.84 -6.05
CA VAL A 70 -9.59 13.18 -5.79
C VAL A 70 -10.99 13.27 -6.41
N TYR A 71 -12.02 13.25 -5.56
CA TYR A 71 -13.40 13.38 -5.99
C TYR A 71 -13.74 14.83 -6.39
N ASN A 72 -14.50 15.00 -7.49
CA ASN A 72 -15.00 16.33 -7.86
C ASN A 72 -16.04 16.86 -6.85
N SER A 73 -16.81 15.97 -6.24
CA SER A 73 -17.84 16.29 -5.25
C SER A 73 -17.28 16.58 -3.86
N ASN A 74 -16.16 15.96 -3.48
CA ASN A 74 -15.46 16.21 -2.24
C ASN A 74 -13.93 15.99 -2.44
N PRO A 75 -13.15 17.06 -2.61
CA PRO A 75 -11.71 16.95 -2.85
C PRO A 75 -10.88 16.68 -1.59
N ASN A 76 -11.50 16.48 -0.41
CA ASN A 76 -10.78 16.20 0.82
C ASN A 76 -10.41 14.71 0.93
N PRO A 77 -9.13 14.32 0.71
CA PRO A 77 -8.73 12.92 0.74
C PRO A 77 -8.87 12.29 2.13
N ASN A 78 -8.74 13.05 3.22
CA ASN A 78 -8.89 12.55 4.58
C ASN A 78 -10.31 12.04 4.86
N GLU A 79 -11.30 12.53 4.14
CA GLU A 79 -12.69 12.09 4.28
C GLU A 79 -13.07 10.99 3.27
N THR A 80 -12.51 11.05 2.07
CA THR A 80 -12.95 10.20 0.95
C THR A 80 -12.13 8.91 0.81
N GLU A 81 -10.85 8.97 1.12
CA GLU A 81 -9.94 7.84 0.92
C GLU A 81 -10.13 6.71 1.94
N PRO A 82 -10.28 6.94 3.25
CA PRO A 82 -10.44 5.85 4.21
C PRO A 82 -11.62 4.91 3.91
N PRO A 83 -12.86 5.40 3.67
CA PRO A 83 -13.98 4.52 3.33
C PRO A 83 -13.80 3.80 2.00
N LEU A 84 -13.13 4.42 1.02
CA LEU A 84 -12.81 3.79 -0.25
C LEU A 84 -11.76 2.70 -0.08
N MET A 85 -10.68 2.95 0.68
CA MET A 85 -9.64 1.98 1.03
C MET A 85 -10.26 0.74 1.66
N LYS A 86 -11.10 0.91 2.67
CA LYS A 86 -11.81 -0.18 3.32
C LYS A 86 -12.57 -1.03 2.31
N LYS A 87 -13.40 -0.40 1.48
CA LYS A 87 -14.22 -1.10 0.50
C LYS A 87 -13.40 -1.86 -0.54
N MET A 88 -12.28 -1.28 -1.01
CA MET A 88 -11.39 -1.93 -1.96
C MET A 88 -10.68 -3.14 -1.34
N ILE A 89 -10.23 -3.04 -0.09
CA ILE A 89 -9.60 -4.16 0.62
C ILE A 89 -10.59 -5.31 0.83
N GLU A 90 -11.79 -5.01 1.35
CA GLU A 90 -12.85 -6.02 1.54
C GLU A 90 -13.19 -6.74 0.23
N LEU A 91 -13.31 -5.99 -0.87
CA LEU A 91 -13.55 -6.55 -2.20
C LEU A 91 -12.42 -7.47 -2.65
N VAL A 92 -11.17 -6.99 -2.61
CA VAL A 92 -10.01 -7.77 -3.10
C VAL A 92 -9.78 -9.02 -2.25
N GLN A 93 -9.94 -8.95 -0.94
CA GLN A 93 -9.85 -10.11 -0.04
C GLN A 93 -10.96 -11.14 -0.29
N GLY A 94 -12.11 -10.69 -0.80
CA GLY A 94 -13.19 -11.59 -1.24
C GLY A 94 -12.92 -12.33 -2.56
N LEU A 95 -11.99 -11.82 -3.37
CA LEU A 95 -11.67 -12.36 -4.69
C LEU A 95 -10.41 -13.21 -4.72
N THR A 96 -9.45 -12.92 -3.86
CA THR A 96 -8.12 -13.56 -3.85
C THR A 96 -7.60 -13.67 -2.43
N ASP A 97 -6.69 -14.61 -2.23
CA ASP A 97 -6.05 -14.91 -0.95
C ASP A 97 -4.57 -14.46 -0.88
N VAL A 98 -4.09 -13.67 -1.84
CA VAL A 98 -2.74 -13.12 -1.76
C VAL A 98 -2.66 -12.01 -0.71
N PRO A 99 -1.51 -11.85 -0.03
CA PRO A 99 -1.29 -10.73 0.90
C PRO A 99 -1.45 -9.37 0.23
N LEU A 100 -1.76 -8.34 1.02
CA LEU A 100 -1.95 -6.98 0.54
C LEU A 100 -0.81 -6.06 0.96
N CYS A 101 -0.58 -5.05 0.13
CA CYS A 101 0.21 -3.87 0.43
C CYS A 101 -0.76 -2.67 0.50
N ILE A 102 -0.74 -1.94 1.61
CA ILE A 102 -1.62 -0.79 1.84
C ILE A 102 -0.85 0.46 1.50
N ASP A 103 -1.25 1.12 0.41
CA ASP A 103 -0.57 2.30 -0.13
C ASP A 103 -1.42 3.55 0.00
N SER A 104 -0.94 4.49 0.79
CA SER A 104 -1.54 5.82 0.92
C SER A 104 -0.55 6.85 1.47
N SER A 105 -0.75 8.11 1.06
CA SER A 105 -0.17 9.27 1.73
C SER A 105 -1.06 9.82 2.85
N VAL A 106 -2.33 9.40 2.92
CA VAL A 106 -3.31 9.83 3.92
C VAL A 106 -3.22 8.95 5.16
N PRO A 107 -2.92 9.53 6.32
CA PRO A 107 -2.78 8.81 7.58
C PRO A 107 -3.97 7.92 7.95
N GLU A 108 -5.15 8.50 7.89
CA GLU A 108 -6.40 7.83 8.25
C GLU A 108 -6.73 6.67 7.29
N ALA A 109 -6.32 6.80 6.02
CA ALA A 109 -6.49 5.73 5.03
C ALA A 109 -5.53 4.56 5.30
N LEU A 110 -4.27 4.84 5.69
CA LEU A 110 -3.33 3.80 6.13
C LEU A 110 -3.86 3.04 7.35
N GLU A 111 -4.29 3.76 8.39
CA GLU A 111 -4.84 3.12 9.60
C GLU A 111 -6.07 2.28 9.27
N THR A 112 -7.03 2.84 8.52
CA THR A 112 -8.22 2.11 8.07
C THR A 112 -7.85 0.86 7.26
N GLY A 113 -6.86 0.98 6.37
CA GLY A 113 -6.37 -0.15 5.58
C GLY A 113 -5.78 -1.26 6.44
N LEU A 114 -4.95 -0.90 7.42
CA LEU A 114 -4.34 -1.85 8.37
C LEU A 114 -5.38 -2.52 9.27
N GLU A 115 -6.44 -1.80 9.68
CA GLU A 115 -7.54 -2.35 10.46
C GLU A 115 -8.42 -3.32 9.66
N THR A 116 -8.52 -3.10 8.35
CA THR A 116 -9.39 -3.87 7.46
C THR A 116 -8.70 -5.11 6.90
N ALA A 117 -7.40 -5.02 6.65
CA ALA A 117 -6.64 -6.10 6.03
C ALA A 117 -6.51 -7.31 6.97
N GLU A 118 -6.82 -8.50 6.44
CA GLU A 118 -6.61 -9.75 7.15
C GLU A 118 -5.15 -10.21 7.06
N GLY A 119 -4.61 -10.71 8.16
CA GLY A 119 -3.24 -11.19 8.23
C GLY A 119 -2.23 -10.11 8.64
N ARG A 120 -1.12 -10.04 7.95
CA ARG A 120 -0.02 -9.10 8.21
C ARG A 120 0.37 -8.39 6.91
N PRO A 121 -0.34 -7.32 6.53
CA PRO A 121 -0.10 -6.60 5.27
C PRO A 121 1.25 -5.86 5.28
N LEU A 122 1.71 -5.46 4.08
CA LEU A 122 2.82 -4.52 3.91
C LEU A 122 2.26 -3.10 3.95
N LEU A 123 2.90 -2.19 4.69
CA LEU A 123 2.56 -0.76 4.68
C LEU A 123 3.45 -0.02 3.65
N ASN A 124 2.85 0.77 2.78
CA ASN A 124 3.51 1.59 1.78
C ASN A 124 3.07 3.06 1.95
N SER A 125 3.87 3.96 2.47
CA SER A 125 5.26 3.87 2.84
C SER A 125 5.59 4.84 4.00
N VAL A 126 6.79 4.71 4.54
CA VAL A 126 7.39 5.72 5.41
C VAL A 126 8.55 6.39 4.68
N THR A 127 8.73 7.69 4.88
CA THR A 127 9.88 8.48 4.43
C THR A 127 10.71 8.92 5.64
N GLY A 128 11.88 9.55 5.40
CA GLY A 128 12.71 10.13 6.46
C GLY A 128 12.25 11.51 6.95
N GLU A 129 11.14 12.02 6.45
CA GLU A 129 10.50 13.26 6.93
C GLU A 129 10.00 13.07 8.36
N GLU A 130 10.29 14.04 9.27
CA GLU A 130 9.97 13.90 10.69
C GLU A 130 8.48 13.66 10.93
N GLU A 131 7.60 14.46 10.30
CA GLU A 131 6.17 14.32 10.42
C GLU A 131 5.68 12.92 9.98
N ARG A 132 6.29 12.39 8.91
CA ARG A 132 5.94 11.07 8.39
C ARG A 132 6.40 9.95 9.31
N LEU A 133 7.59 10.07 9.88
CA LEU A 133 8.12 9.12 10.87
C LEU A 133 7.25 9.09 12.13
N GLU A 134 6.92 10.26 12.68
CA GLU A 134 6.09 10.40 13.89
C GLU A 134 4.71 9.77 13.72
N PHE A 135 4.17 9.78 12.52
CA PHE A 135 2.86 9.22 12.23
C PHE A 135 2.91 7.72 11.87
N VAL A 136 3.79 7.31 10.94
CA VAL A 136 3.77 5.95 10.38
C VAL A 136 4.38 4.92 11.34
N LEU A 137 5.48 5.27 12.05
CA LEU A 137 6.14 4.29 12.91
C LEU A 137 5.27 3.79 14.07
N PRO A 138 4.41 4.61 14.72
CA PRO A 138 3.43 4.11 15.67
C PRO A 138 2.43 3.11 15.07
N LEU A 139 1.98 3.31 13.82
CA LEU A 139 1.12 2.34 13.13
C LEU A 139 1.86 1.03 12.87
N VAL A 140 3.11 1.09 12.39
CA VAL A 140 3.96 -0.09 12.20
C VAL A 140 4.09 -0.88 13.49
N ALA A 141 4.31 -0.20 14.61
CA ALA A 141 4.43 -0.84 15.93
C ALA A 141 3.09 -1.40 16.42
N LYS A 142 2.00 -0.63 16.28
CA LYS A 142 0.64 -1.03 16.72
C LYS A 142 0.17 -2.29 16.02
N TYR A 143 0.33 -2.35 14.70
CA TYR A 143 -0.15 -3.46 13.87
C TYR A 143 0.91 -4.54 13.63
N ASN A 144 2.14 -4.33 14.07
CA ASN A 144 3.27 -5.27 13.87
C ASN A 144 3.45 -5.66 12.40
N VAL A 145 3.42 -4.69 11.51
CA VAL A 145 3.50 -4.89 10.05
C VAL A 145 4.86 -4.50 9.49
N PRO A 146 5.32 -5.11 8.40
CA PRO A 146 6.46 -4.60 7.65
C PRO A 146 6.10 -3.30 6.94
N VAL A 147 7.12 -2.48 6.65
CA VAL A 147 6.94 -1.19 5.97
C VAL A 147 7.97 -1.01 4.87
N VAL A 148 7.54 -0.38 3.77
CA VAL A 148 8.43 0.15 2.73
C VAL A 148 9.02 1.46 3.25
N ALA A 149 10.34 1.54 3.40
CA ALA A 149 11.05 2.75 3.78
C ALA A 149 11.68 3.40 2.54
N ILE A 150 11.27 4.63 2.24
CA ILE A 150 11.81 5.42 1.14
C ILE A 150 12.84 6.39 1.70
N SER A 151 14.08 6.31 1.21
CA SER A 151 15.21 7.10 1.69
C SER A 151 15.24 8.52 1.10
N ASN A 152 14.19 9.29 1.36
CA ASN A 152 14.10 10.73 1.16
C ASN A 152 13.61 11.38 2.45
N ASP A 153 13.91 12.67 2.65
CA ASP A 153 13.51 13.45 3.83
C ASP A 153 13.09 14.87 3.43
N ASP A 154 12.99 15.76 4.41
CA ASP A 154 12.60 17.17 4.22
C ASP A 154 13.48 17.95 3.24
N THR A 155 14.68 17.46 2.93
CA THR A 155 15.56 18.04 1.92
C THR A 155 15.22 17.56 0.50
N GLY A 156 14.33 16.58 0.36
CA GLY A 156 13.86 16.03 -0.89
C GLY A 156 14.54 14.71 -1.27
N ILE A 157 14.47 14.37 -2.54
CA ILE A 157 15.04 13.14 -3.10
C ILE A 157 16.46 13.41 -3.61
N SER A 158 17.47 12.93 -2.91
CA SER A 158 18.87 13.04 -3.33
C SER A 158 19.23 11.93 -4.33
N GLU A 159 20.05 12.24 -5.32
CA GLU A 159 20.70 11.25 -6.21
C GLU A 159 21.99 10.68 -5.58
N ASP A 160 22.52 11.32 -4.54
CA ASP A 160 23.73 10.88 -3.84
C ASP A 160 23.42 9.67 -2.95
N PRO A 161 24.09 8.51 -3.17
CA PRO A 161 23.84 7.30 -2.39
C PRO A 161 24.22 7.42 -0.91
N ASP A 162 25.23 8.24 -0.57
CA ASP A 162 25.65 8.43 0.82
C ASP A 162 24.61 9.25 1.59
N VAL A 163 23.99 10.24 0.96
CA VAL A 163 22.87 11.00 1.51
C VAL A 163 21.68 10.09 1.73
N ARG A 164 21.29 9.29 0.73
CA ARG A 164 20.19 8.33 0.85
C ARG A 164 20.44 7.29 1.94
N PHE A 165 21.66 6.80 2.06
CA PHE A 165 22.03 5.87 3.11
C PHE A 165 21.95 6.51 4.51
N ALA A 166 22.34 7.77 4.65
CA ALA A 166 22.20 8.50 5.90
C ALA A 166 20.75 8.67 6.32
N VAL A 167 19.86 9.01 5.37
CA VAL A 167 18.40 9.07 5.61
C VAL A 167 17.84 7.70 6.01
N ALA A 168 18.25 6.63 5.33
CA ALA A 168 17.77 5.27 5.65
C ALA A 168 18.24 4.76 7.04
N LYS A 169 19.22 5.42 7.66
CA LYS A 169 19.70 5.10 9.01
C LYS A 169 18.99 5.85 10.13
N LYS A 170 18.20 6.86 9.79
CA LYS A 170 17.46 7.69 10.73
C LYS A 170 16.36 6.88 11.43
#